data_249afdab323550d7afcc053e049c34dd
#
_entry.id   249afdab323550d7afcc053e049c34dd
#
_cell.length_a   1.000
_cell.length_b   1.000
_cell.length_c   1.000
_cell.angle_alpha   90.00
_cell.angle_beta   90.00
_cell.angle_gamma   90.00
#
_symmetry.space_group_name_H-M   'P 1'
#
loop_
_entity.id
_entity.type
_entity.pdbx_description
1 polymer ?
#
loop_
_entity_poly.entity_id
_entity_poly.type
_entity_poly.pdbx_seq_one_letter_code
_entity_poly.pdbx_strand_id
1 'polypeptide(L)'
;MATGDRQQVRKTTAGRVLAALALGVTSPLAAHTQSITAPDTCSASVNASRVVVQATAAVVVTGVEYRDMTRQDGWHVAREIDHAAIVADPSSHLHALGSYRMARNLSASTCLSTTARRRSALRGAAMSLAIGTAKEISDGWFNGFSPTDLAVDAVGAGYSVVQAYVPALRHVTPTFSVAPRAFVSTRGPTAALTDYANQTLWLSANVHELLPASVSRAWPSVVRVSMGRRAYGGGAPSSYVLGLDLDAAQLPGSHPAWVRIKQVMHNVRLPGPALVMGANGTRTVGLYW
;
A
#
# COMPACT_ATOMS: atom_id res chain seq x y z
N MET A 1 -3.22 -51.05 -1.04
CA MET A 1 -1.87 -50.62 -1.38
C MET A 1 -1.99 -49.17 -1.83
N ALA A 2 -1.65 -48.25 -0.98
CA ALA A 2 -1.66 -46.81 -1.27
C ALA A 2 -0.21 -46.31 -1.24
N THR A 3 0.32 -45.98 -2.40
CA THR A 3 1.66 -45.39 -2.55
C THR A 3 1.54 -43.88 -2.31
N GLY A 4 2.03 -43.44 -1.16
CA GLY A 4 2.10 -42.04 -0.81
C GLY A 4 3.21 -41.34 -1.58
N ASP A 5 2.82 -40.35 -2.35
CA ASP A 5 3.72 -39.42 -3.02
C ASP A 5 4.12 -38.32 -2.03
N ARG A 6 5.35 -38.43 -1.53
CA ARG A 6 5.98 -37.40 -0.68
C ARG A 6 6.62 -36.35 -1.59
N GLN A 7 5.86 -35.32 -1.97
CA GLN A 7 6.46 -34.14 -2.57
C GLN A 7 7.38 -33.44 -1.56
N GLN A 8 8.64 -33.48 -1.88
CA GLN A 8 9.75 -32.86 -1.16
C GLN A 8 9.69 -31.34 -1.32
N VAL A 9 9.21 -30.63 -0.30
CA VAL A 9 9.24 -29.17 -0.22
C VAL A 9 10.71 -28.72 -0.11
N ARG A 10 11.30 -28.35 -1.24
CA ARG A 10 12.63 -27.73 -1.28
C ARG A 10 12.56 -26.30 -0.72
N LYS A 11 13.30 -26.09 0.35
CA LYS A 11 13.54 -24.82 1.01
C LYS A 11 14.31 -23.87 0.08
N THR A 12 13.67 -22.78 -0.36
CA THR A 12 14.37 -21.64 -0.96
C THR A 12 13.92 -20.36 -0.26
N THR A 13 14.50 -20.11 0.92
CA THR A 13 14.07 -19.10 1.88
C THR A 13 14.63 -17.70 1.59
N ALA A 14 15.66 -17.55 0.76
CA ALA A 14 16.41 -16.30 0.61
C ALA A 14 15.80 -15.28 -0.40
N GLY A 15 15.07 -15.75 -1.41
CA GLY A 15 14.51 -14.84 -2.45
C GLY A 15 13.24 -14.11 -2.02
N ARG A 16 12.61 -14.53 -0.95
CA ARG A 16 11.24 -14.13 -0.58
C ARG A 16 11.16 -12.88 0.30
N VAL A 17 12.23 -12.51 0.98
CA VAL A 17 12.30 -11.32 1.85
C VAL A 17 12.50 -10.04 1.04
N LEU A 18 13.12 -10.14 -0.13
CA LEU A 18 13.44 -8.98 -0.99
C LEU A 18 12.21 -8.34 -1.65
N ALA A 19 11.16 -9.11 -1.96
CA ALA A 19 9.97 -8.57 -2.63
C ALA A 19 9.12 -7.66 -1.71
N ALA A 20 9.00 -7.99 -0.43
CA ALA A 20 8.25 -7.15 0.54
C ALA A 20 8.96 -5.83 0.83
N LEU A 21 10.29 -5.82 0.77
CA LEU A 21 11.13 -4.63 0.90
C LEU A 21 11.08 -3.75 -0.36
N ALA A 22 10.90 -4.33 -1.55
CA ALA A 22 10.88 -3.59 -2.80
C ALA A 22 9.71 -2.60 -2.89
N LEU A 23 8.54 -2.92 -2.36
CA LEU A 23 7.39 -2.01 -2.32
C LEU A 23 7.59 -0.80 -1.39
N GLY A 24 8.49 -0.90 -0.42
CA GLY A 24 8.77 0.16 0.55
C GLY A 24 10.08 0.93 0.31
N VAL A 25 11.06 0.33 -0.36
CA VAL A 25 12.45 0.82 -0.39
C VAL A 25 12.79 1.62 -1.65
N THR A 26 11.96 1.55 -2.69
CA THR A 26 12.29 2.14 -4.00
C THR A 26 11.97 3.62 -4.15
N SER A 27 11.80 4.38 -3.07
CA SER A 27 11.76 5.83 -3.19
C SER A 27 13.19 6.37 -3.21
N PRO A 28 13.73 6.81 -4.37
CA PRO A 28 14.99 7.53 -4.36
C PRO A 28 14.77 8.84 -3.61
N LEU A 29 15.55 9.01 -2.56
CA LEU A 29 15.55 10.24 -1.80
C LEU A 29 16.05 11.40 -2.66
N ALA A 30 15.18 12.34 -2.90
CA ALA A 30 15.57 13.72 -2.87
C ALA A 30 15.37 14.19 -1.43
N ALA A 31 16.44 14.20 -0.63
CA ALA A 31 16.46 14.91 0.64
C ALA A 31 16.33 16.40 0.29
N HIS A 32 15.14 16.95 0.50
CA HIS A 32 14.92 18.37 0.29
C HIS A 32 15.22 19.11 1.58
N THR A 33 16.44 19.58 1.70
CA THR A 33 16.70 20.89 2.31
C THR A 33 16.07 21.91 1.36
N GLN A 34 14.92 22.48 1.75
CA GLN A 34 14.31 23.57 1.02
C GLN A 34 15.25 24.78 1.07
N SER A 35 16.04 24.97 0.03
CA SER A 35 16.67 26.26 -0.25
C SER A 35 15.61 27.14 -0.91
N ILE A 36 15.32 28.28 -0.27
CA ILE A 36 14.20 29.19 -0.57
C ILE A 36 14.40 29.98 -1.89
N THR A 37 15.46 29.72 -2.66
CA THR A 37 15.86 30.56 -3.80
C THR A 37 16.19 29.83 -5.11
N ALA A 38 15.64 28.66 -5.36
CA ALA A 38 15.79 28.03 -6.67
C ALA A 38 14.72 28.53 -7.65
N PRO A 39 15.06 29.02 -8.83
CA PRO A 39 14.08 29.38 -9.85
C PRO A 39 13.27 28.14 -10.27
N ASP A 40 12.02 28.36 -10.67
CA ASP A 40 11.03 27.39 -11.10
C ASP A 40 11.44 26.60 -12.38
N THR A 41 12.63 25.98 -12.40
CA THR A 41 13.06 25.05 -13.45
C THR A 41 12.51 23.64 -13.22
N CYS A 42 11.36 23.58 -12.62
CA CYS A 42 10.70 22.36 -12.27
C CYS A 42 10.16 21.64 -13.50
N SER A 43 10.86 20.64 -13.97
CA SER A 43 10.28 19.70 -14.93
C SER A 43 9.15 18.92 -14.28
N ALA A 44 7.93 19.13 -14.75
CA ALA A 44 6.79 18.29 -14.40
C ALA A 44 6.91 16.88 -15.05
N SER A 45 8.07 16.51 -15.59
CA SER A 45 8.33 15.20 -16.15
C SER A 45 8.45 14.17 -15.04
N VAL A 46 7.83 13.02 -15.26
CA VAL A 46 8.08 11.83 -14.41
C VAL A 46 9.55 11.45 -14.61
N ASN A 47 10.27 11.31 -13.50
CA ASN A 47 11.68 10.91 -13.56
C ASN A 47 11.78 9.48 -14.11
N ALA A 48 12.46 9.29 -15.25
CA ALA A 48 12.59 8.01 -15.92
C ALA A 48 13.16 6.92 -15.00
N SER A 49 14.12 7.26 -14.12
CA SER A 49 14.67 6.28 -13.17
C SER A 49 13.63 5.78 -12.18
N ARG A 50 12.67 6.61 -11.76
CA ARG A 50 11.56 6.18 -10.89
C ARG A 50 10.61 5.26 -11.63
N VAL A 51 10.31 5.54 -12.90
CA VAL A 51 9.48 4.65 -13.73
C VAL A 51 10.14 3.28 -13.84
N VAL A 52 11.42 3.24 -14.19
CA VAL A 52 12.17 1.98 -14.28
C VAL A 52 12.15 1.22 -12.96
N VAL A 53 12.42 1.89 -11.85
CA VAL A 53 12.41 1.25 -10.52
C VAL A 53 11.03 0.69 -10.17
N GLN A 54 9.96 1.46 -10.38
CA GLN A 54 8.59 1.01 -10.07
C GLN A 54 8.14 -0.12 -11.00
N ALA A 55 8.44 -0.03 -12.30
CA ALA A 55 8.16 -1.09 -13.26
C ALA A 55 8.93 -2.38 -12.93
N THR A 56 10.23 -2.26 -12.59
CA THR A 56 11.03 -3.41 -12.17
C THR A 56 10.48 -4.03 -10.89
N ALA A 57 10.09 -3.21 -9.90
CA ALA A 57 9.47 -3.72 -8.68
C ALA A 57 8.16 -4.47 -8.99
N ALA A 58 7.31 -3.94 -9.86
CA ALA A 58 6.08 -4.59 -10.28
C ALA A 58 6.37 -5.93 -10.96
N VAL A 59 7.33 -5.99 -11.90
CA VAL A 59 7.75 -7.24 -12.58
C VAL A 59 8.27 -8.27 -11.58
N VAL A 60 9.08 -7.84 -10.61
CA VAL A 60 9.62 -8.76 -9.59
C VAL A 60 8.51 -9.32 -8.71
N VAL A 61 7.59 -8.47 -8.25
CA VAL A 61 6.45 -8.90 -7.42
C VAL A 61 5.57 -9.88 -8.19
N THR A 62 5.17 -9.52 -9.41
CA THR A 62 4.37 -10.37 -10.30
C THR A 62 5.08 -11.70 -10.62
N GLY A 63 6.39 -11.67 -10.87
CA GLY A 63 7.17 -12.89 -11.12
C GLY A 63 7.26 -13.81 -9.89
N VAL A 64 7.25 -13.23 -8.68
CA VAL A 64 7.17 -14.03 -7.43
C VAL A 64 5.78 -14.64 -7.25
N GLU A 65 4.71 -13.89 -7.57
CA GLU A 65 3.34 -14.38 -7.53
C GLU A 65 3.13 -15.53 -8.51
N TYR A 66 3.57 -15.38 -9.78
CA TYR A 66 3.39 -16.39 -10.84
C TYR A 66 4.22 -17.65 -10.65
N ARG A 67 5.27 -17.61 -9.82
CA ARG A 67 6.16 -18.76 -9.60
C ARG A 67 5.42 -20.01 -9.14
N ASP A 68 4.40 -19.82 -8.31
CA ASP A 68 3.64 -20.91 -7.69
C ASP A 68 2.27 -21.11 -8.38
N MET A 69 2.01 -20.39 -9.49
CA MET A 69 0.77 -20.46 -10.26
C MET A 69 0.95 -21.30 -11.53
N THR A 70 -0.08 -22.00 -11.93
CA THR A 70 -0.11 -22.71 -13.20
C THR A 70 -0.63 -21.78 -14.29
N ARG A 71 0.15 -21.64 -15.36
CA ARG A 71 -0.31 -20.93 -16.57
C ARG A 71 -1.47 -21.70 -17.19
N GLN A 72 -2.51 -20.98 -17.54
CA GLN A 72 -3.68 -21.55 -18.24
C GLN A 72 -3.41 -21.68 -19.74
N ASP A 73 -4.14 -22.56 -20.42
CA ASP A 73 -4.01 -22.79 -21.85
C ASP A 73 -4.48 -21.62 -22.73
N GLY A 74 -5.22 -20.67 -22.16
CA GLY A 74 -5.72 -19.49 -22.85
C GLY A 74 -5.86 -18.29 -21.92
N TRP A 75 -5.79 -17.12 -22.53
CA TRP A 75 -6.09 -15.86 -21.82
C TRP A 75 -7.58 -15.81 -21.49
N HIS A 76 -7.91 -15.40 -20.27
CA HIS A 76 -9.30 -15.35 -19.79
C HIS A 76 -9.53 -14.19 -18.83
N VAL A 77 -10.80 -13.83 -18.66
CA VAL A 77 -11.24 -12.87 -17.63
C VAL A 77 -11.55 -13.64 -16.36
N ALA A 78 -11.12 -13.09 -15.21
CA ALA A 78 -11.42 -13.68 -13.91
C ALA A 78 -12.94 -13.74 -13.68
N ARG A 79 -13.42 -14.85 -13.09
CA ARG A 79 -14.81 -14.94 -12.62
C ARG A 79 -14.91 -14.19 -11.31
N GLU A 80 -15.33 -12.96 -11.38
CA GLU A 80 -15.59 -12.14 -10.20
C GLU A 80 -16.92 -12.56 -9.57
N ILE A 81 -16.86 -12.98 -8.33
CA ILE A 81 -17.97 -13.70 -7.68
C ILE A 81 -19.09 -12.75 -7.22
N ASP A 82 -18.81 -11.51 -6.92
CA ASP A 82 -19.84 -10.50 -6.58
C ASP A 82 -19.22 -9.11 -6.45
N HIS A 83 -19.78 -8.14 -7.14
CA HIS A 83 -19.33 -6.74 -7.04
C HIS A 83 -19.52 -6.14 -5.63
N ALA A 84 -20.48 -6.63 -4.85
CA ALA A 84 -20.64 -6.25 -3.45
C ALA A 84 -19.47 -6.76 -2.56
N ALA A 85 -18.84 -7.85 -2.98
CA ALA A 85 -17.66 -8.38 -2.30
C ALA A 85 -16.38 -7.56 -2.53
N ILE A 86 -16.32 -6.71 -3.56
CA ILE A 86 -15.15 -5.87 -3.88
C ILE A 86 -14.74 -5.03 -2.66
N VAL A 87 -15.72 -4.39 -2.02
CA VAL A 87 -15.47 -3.60 -0.81
C VAL A 87 -15.07 -4.50 0.37
N ALA A 88 -15.39 -5.79 0.30
CA ALA A 88 -15.09 -6.78 1.32
C ALA A 88 -13.78 -7.54 1.05
N ASP A 89 -13.29 -7.56 -0.17
CA ASP A 89 -12.11 -8.30 -0.56
C ASP A 89 -10.81 -7.57 -0.15
N PRO A 90 -9.98 -8.19 0.71
CA PRO A 90 -8.70 -7.61 1.09
C PRO A 90 -7.70 -7.49 -0.06
N SER A 91 -7.78 -8.34 -1.09
CA SER A 91 -6.90 -8.26 -2.26
C SER A 91 -7.11 -6.94 -3.00
N SER A 92 -8.37 -6.57 -3.25
CA SER A 92 -8.74 -5.29 -3.85
C SER A 92 -8.20 -4.09 -3.07
N HIS A 93 -8.18 -4.18 -1.74
CA HIS A 93 -7.61 -3.13 -0.90
C HIS A 93 -6.10 -2.99 -1.09
N LEU A 94 -5.37 -4.10 -1.29
CA LEU A 94 -3.94 -4.06 -1.57
C LEU A 94 -3.64 -3.52 -2.96
N HIS A 95 -4.47 -3.82 -3.95
CA HIS A 95 -4.39 -3.21 -5.28
C HIS A 95 -4.54 -1.70 -5.19
N ALA A 96 -5.58 -1.19 -4.55
CA ALA A 96 -5.78 0.25 -4.36
C ALA A 96 -4.61 0.91 -3.63
N LEU A 97 -4.09 0.27 -2.57
CA LEU A 97 -2.94 0.77 -1.81
C LEU A 97 -1.66 0.77 -2.65
N GLY A 98 -1.41 -0.30 -3.40
CA GLY A 98 -0.26 -0.45 -4.29
C GLY A 98 -0.25 0.63 -5.36
N SER A 99 -1.37 0.80 -6.04
CA SER A 99 -1.56 1.80 -7.09
C SER A 99 -1.46 3.24 -6.54
N TYR A 100 -2.05 3.53 -5.39
CA TYR A 100 -1.89 4.80 -4.69
C TYR A 100 -0.41 5.12 -4.42
N ARG A 101 0.34 4.17 -3.86
CA ARG A 101 1.76 4.36 -3.53
C ARG A 101 2.61 4.53 -4.76
N MET A 102 2.38 3.72 -5.79
CA MET A 102 3.08 3.82 -7.05
C MET A 102 2.84 5.19 -7.68
N ALA A 103 1.60 5.66 -7.74
CA ALA A 103 1.24 6.98 -8.25
C ALA A 103 1.92 8.10 -7.45
N ARG A 104 1.96 7.99 -6.11
CA ARG A 104 2.65 8.93 -5.23
C ARG A 104 4.15 8.96 -5.48
N ASN A 105 4.80 7.80 -5.63
CA ASN A 105 6.24 7.70 -5.90
C ASN A 105 6.60 8.27 -7.27
N LEU A 106 5.78 7.99 -8.29
CA LEU A 106 5.98 8.50 -9.64
C LEU A 106 5.72 10.01 -9.74
N SER A 107 4.78 10.55 -8.94
CA SER A 107 4.46 11.97 -8.90
C SER A 107 5.36 12.79 -7.98
N ALA A 108 6.22 12.16 -7.18
CA ALA A 108 7.08 12.89 -6.25
C ALA A 108 8.01 13.82 -7.04
N SER A 109 7.72 15.10 -6.98
CA SER A 109 8.46 16.14 -7.64
C SER A 109 8.96 17.17 -6.61
N THR A 110 10.07 17.81 -6.95
CA THR A 110 10.62 18.92 -6.19
C THR A 110 9.86 20.22 -6.43
N CYS A 111 8.79 20.15 -7.24
CA CYS A 111 8.08 21.30 -7.73
C CYS A 111 7.29 22.02 -6.63
N LEU A 112 7.56 23.29 -6.44
CA LEU A 112 6.87 24.13 -5.46
C LEU A 112 5.54 24.66 -5.99
N SER A 113 5.38 24.86 -7.31
CA SER A 113 4.14 25.38 -7.86
C SER A 113 3.00 24.38 -7.79
N THR A 114 1.82 24.86 -7.41
CA THR A 114 0.60 24.03 -7.30
C THR A 114 0.24 23.37 -8.63
N THR A 115 0.37 24.09 -9.74
CA THR A 115 0.06 23.59 -11.08
C THR A 115 1.00 22.46 -11.48
N ALA A 116 2.31 22.61 -11.24
CA ALA A 116 3.28 21.58 -11.54
C ALA A 116 3.06 20.32 -10.69
N ARG A 117 2.73 20.47 -9.40
CA ARG A 117 2.38 19.34 -8.52
C ARG A 117 1.14 18.59 -9.01
N ARG A 118 0.08 19.30 -9.42
CA ARG A 118 -1.15 18.67 -9.96
C ARG A 118 -0.87 17.91 -11.25
N ARG A 119 -0.11 18.50 -12.19
CA ARG A 119 0.30 17.82 -13.43
C ARG A 119 1.15 16.59 -13.15
N SER A 120 2.08 16.67 -12.19
CA SER A 120 2.91 15.53 -11.78
C SER A 120 2.05 14.41 -11.17
N ALA A 121 1.07 14.75 -10.33
CA ALA A 121 0.15 13.77 -9.75
C ALA A 121 -0.66 13.04 -10.84
N LEU A 122 -1.21 13.76 -11.82
CA LEU A 122 -1.92 13.17 -12.95
C LEU A 122 -1.04 12.22 -13.76
N ARG A 123 0.21 12.62 -14.06
CA ARG A 123 1.16 11.76 -14.78
C ARG A 123 1.54 10.53 -13.97
N GLY A 124 1.82 10.70 -12.66
CA GLY A 124 2.12 9.59 -11.77
C GLY A 124 0.97 8.59 -11.69
N ALA A 125 -0.25 9.08 -11.60
CA ALA A 125 -1.45 8.23 -11.61
C ALA A 125 -1.63 7.48 -12.93
N ALA A 126 -1.48 8.18 -14.07
CA ALA A 126 -1.57 7.55 -15.39
C ALA A 126 -0.52 6.45 -15.59
N MET A 127 0.73 6.70 -15.16
CA MET A 127 1.79 5.70 -15.22
C MET A 127 1.53 4.51 -14.28
N SER A 128 1.02 4.77 -13.08
CA SER A 128 0.63 3.70 -12.16
C SER A 128 -0.45 2.80 -12.76
N LEU A 129 -1.48 3.40 -13.34
CA LEU A 129 -2.54 2.66 -14.03
C LEU A 129 -2.03 1.87 -15.24
N ALA A 130 -1.10 2.44 -16.02
CA ALA A 130 -0.50 1.72 -17.14
C ALA A 130 0.26 0.47 -16.67
N ILE A 131 1.01 0.57 -15.57
CA ILE A 131 1.72 -0.57 -14.98
C ILE A 131 0.74 -1.59 -14.40
N GLY A 132 -0.29 -1.14 -13.66
CA GLY A 132 -1.35 -2.01 -13.14
C GLY A 132 -2.09 -2.73 -14.26
N THR A 133 -2.48 -2.01 -15.32
CA THR A 133 -3.13 -2.62 -16.50
C THR A 133 -2.25 -3.68 -17.16
N ALA A 134 -0.94 -3.43 -17.30
CA ALA A 134 -0.02 -4.41 -17.84
C ALA A 134 0.07 -5.67 -16.97
N LYS A 135 0.01 -5.53 -15.64
CA LYS A 135 -0.06 -6.66 -14.70
C LYS A 135 -1.37 -7.44 -14.93
N GLU A 136 -2.51 -6.77 -14.92
CA GLU A 136 -3.82 -7.43 -15.09
C GLU A 136 -3.92 -8.17 -16.45
N ILE A 137 -3.36 -7.59 -17.51
CA ILE A 137 -3.27 -8.30 -18.82
C ILE A 137 -2.43 -9.58 -18.68
N SER A 138 -1.34 -9.53 -17.92
CA SER A 138 -0.50 -10.71 -17.65
C SER A 138 -1.23 -11.74 -16.80
N ASP A 139 -2.01 -11.30 -15.81
CA ASP A 139 -2.82 -12.15 -14.96
C ASP A 139 -3.86 -12.95 -15.76
N GLY A 140 -4.31 -12.41 -16.90
CA GLY A 140 -5.19 -13.11 -17.83
C GLY A 140 -4.69 -14.50 -18.29
N TRP A 141 -3.40 -14.78 -18.18
CA TRP A 141 -2.81 -16.09 -18.49
C TRP A 141 -2.69 -17.00 -17.27
N PHE A 142 -3.00 -16.51 -16.07
CA PHE A 142 -2.86 -17.22 -14.78
C PHE A 142 -4.17 -17.26 -14.01
N ASN A 143 -4.47 -16.20 -13.25
CA ASN A 143 -5.68 -16.08 -12.43
C ASN A 143 -6.89 -15.54 -13.19
N GLY A 144 -6.66 -14.95 -14.36
CA GLY A 144 -7.62 -14.21 -15.14
C GLY A 144 -7.46 -12.70 -14.99
N PHE A 145 -7.74 -11.97 -16.07
CA PHE A 145 -7.84 -10.51 -16.07
C PHE A 145 -8.99 -10.08 -15.16
N SER A 146 -8.72 -9.22 -14.18
CA SER A 146 -9.73 -8.72 -13.24
C SER A 146 -10.08 -7.26 -13.54
N PRO A 147 -11.26 -6.98 -14.13
CA PRO A 147 -11.76 -5.61 -14.26
C PRO A 147 -11.91 -4.90 -12.91
N THR A 148 -12.21 -5.66 -11.86
CA THR A 148 -12.36 -5.15 -10.50
C THR A 148 -11.04 -4.65 -9.94
N ASP A 149 -9.96 -5.40 -10.06
CA ASP A 149 -8.64 -4.99 -9.58
C ASP A 149 -8.17 -3.74 -10.33
N LEU A 150 -8.42 -3.67 -11.63
CA LEU A 150 -8.16 -2.46 -12.40
C LEU A 150 -8.98 -1.25 -11.94
N ALA A 151 -10.26 -1.47 -11.58
CA ALA A 151 -11.10 -0.40 -11.06
C ALA A 151 -10.61 0.11 -9.69
N VAL A 152 -10.20 -0.78 -8.79
CA VAL A 152 -9.67 -0.37 -7.48
C VAL A 152 -8.26 0.23 -7.59
N ASP A 153 -7.45 -0.20 -8.56
CA ASP A 153 -6.21 0.48 -8.93
C ASP A 153 -6.47 1.93 -9.34
N ALA A 154 -7.52 2.14 -10.14
CA ALA A 154 -7.94 3.49 -10.53
C ALA A 154 -8.38 4.33 -9.32
N VAL A 155 -9.07 3.75 -8.34
CA VAL A 155 -9.41 4.41 -7.08
C VAL A 155 -8.15 4.82 -6.32
N GLY A 156 -7.19 3.92 -6.18
CA GLY A 156 -5.93 4.19 -5.48
C GLY A 156 -5.11 5.30 -6.15
N ALA A 157 -4.87 5.17 -7.45
CA ALA A 157 -4.18 6.19 -8.24
C ALA A 157 -4.92 7.53 -8.22
N GLY A 158 -6.24 7.51 -8.37
CA GLY A 158 -7.12 8.68 -8.30
C GLY A 158 -7.04 9.39 -6.95
N TYR A 159 -6.98 8.64 -5.84
CA TYR A 159 -6.81 9.23 -4.51
C TYR A 159 -5.50 10.05 -4.41
N SER A 160 -4.42 9.59 -5.03
CA SER A 160 -3.16 10.35 -5.08
C SER A 160 -3.32 11.69 -5.82
N VAL A 161 -4.14 11.73 -6.86
CA VAL A 161 -4.49 12.96 -7.59
C VAL A 161 -5.35 13.86 -6.71
N VAL A 162 -6.38 13.33 -6.08
CA VAL A 162 -7.25 14.11 -5.17
C VAL A 162 -6.43 14.79 -4.07
N GLN A 163 -5.45 14.11 -3.50
CA GLN A 163 -4.53 14.71 -2.51
C GLN A 163 -3.70 15.91 -3.08
N ALA A 164 -3.45 15.93 -4.39
CA ALA A 164 -2.77 17.07 -5.01
C ALA A 164 -3.68 18.30 -5.17
N TYR A 165 -4.99 18.09 -5.26
CA TYR A 165 -6.00 19.15 -5.40
C TYR A 165 -6.58 19.60 -4.06
N VAL A 166 -6.70 18.69 -3.10
CA VAL A 166 -7.29 18.94 -1.77
C VAL A 166 -6.20 18.82 -0.70
N PRO A 167 -5.60 19.95 -0.24
CA PRO A 167 -4.46 19.95 0.68
C PRO A 167 -4.72 19.17 1.98
N ALA A 168 -5.90 19.27 2.56
CA ALA A 168 -6.26 18.55 3.80
C ALA A 168 -6.12 17.02 3.66
N LEU A 169 -6.42 16.45 2.49
CA LEU A 169 -6.31 15.01 2.25
C LEU A 169 -4.87 14.51 2.18
N ARG A 170 -3.87 15.39 2.11
CA ARG A 170 -2.44 14.99 2.21
C ARG A 170 -2.09 14.45 3.58
N HIS A 171 -2.86 14.85 4.59
CA HIS A 171 -2.70 14.41 5.98
C HIS A 171 -3.49 13.12 6.29
N VAL A 172 -4.18 12.57 5.28
CA VAL A 172 -4.92 11.31 5.36
C VAL A 172 -4.24 10.30 4.45
N THR A 173 -3.61 9.29 5.04
CA THR A 173 -2.75 8.35 4.31
C THR A 173 -3.30 6.93 4.41
N PRO A 174 -3.51 6.23 3.29
CA PRO A 174 -3.74 4.80 3.30
C PRO A 174 -2.51 4.06 3.82
N THR A 175 -2.68 3.24 4.84
CA THR A 175 -1.62 2.42 5.44
C THR A 175 -2.10 0.99 5.59
N PHE A 176 -1.21 0.07 5.86
CA PHE A 176 -1.60 -1.30 6.17
C PHE A 176 -0.80 -1.83 7.37
N SER A 177 -1.34 -2.85 7.99
CA SER A 177 -0.65 -3.63 9.01
C SER A 177 -0.82 -5.11 8.75
N VAL A 178 0.14 -5.87 9.26
CA VAL A 178 0.15 -7.33 9.19
C VAL A 178 0.32 -7.87 10.59
N ALA A 179 -0.57 -8.75 11.01
CA ALA A 179 -0.46 -9.37 12.32
C ALA A 179 0.80 -10.25 12.40
N PRO A 180 1.56 -10.23 13.51
CA PRO A 180 2.83 -10.93 13.67
C PRO A 180 2.75 -12.43 13.36
N ARG A 181 1.61 -13.06 13.63
CA ARG A 181 1.39 -14.48 13.33
C ARG A 181 1.52 -14.82 11.84
N ALA A 182 1.33 -13.86 10.93
CA ALA A 182 1.53 -14.09 9.50
C ALA A 182 3.00 -14.32 9.15
N PHE A 183 3.94 -13.74 9.89
CA PHE A 183 5.37 -13.89 9.66
C PHE A 183 5.93 -15.23 10.18
N VAL A 184 5.25 -15.85 11.15
CA VAL A 184 5.61 -17.15 11.70
C VAL A 184 4.81 -18.31 11.10
N SER A 185 4.05 -18.03 10.05
CA SER A 185 3.29 -19.03 9.32
C SER A 185 4.21 -20.07 8.69
N THR A 186 3.77 -21.33 8.66
CA THR A 186 4.46 -22.45 7.99
C THR A 186 4.65 -22.22 6.49
N ARG A 187 3.88 -21.30 5.89
CA ARG A 187 4.02 -20.88 4.48
C ARG A 187 5.22 -19.97 4.22
N GLY A 188 5.95 -19.59 5.27
CA GLY A 188 7.11 -18.70 5.20
C GLY A 188 6.73 -17.21 5.16
N PRO A 189 7.74 -16.31 5.16
CA PRO A 189 7.51 -14.86 5.31
C PRO A 189 6.69 -14.22 4.18
N THR A 190 6.60 -14.83 3.00
CA THR A 190 5.72 -14.36 1.92
C THR A 190 4.24 -14.56 2.22
N ALA A 191 3.90 -15.47 3.13
CA ALA A 191 2.52 -15.60 3.61
C ALA A 191 2.00 -14.29 4.24
N ALA A 192 2.89 -13.47 4.79
CA ALA A 192 2.50 -12.15 5.31
C ALA A 192 1.91 -11.24 4.22
N LEU A 193 2.25 -11.42 2.94
CA LEU A 193 1.72 -10.65 1.80
C LEU A 193 0.44 -11.28 1.22
N THR A 194 0.27 -12.59 1.34
CA THR A 194 -0.85 -13.33 0.74
C THR A 194 -1.86 -13.82 1.77
N ASP A 195 -1.58 -13.72 3.06
CA ASP A 195 -2.50 -14.06 4.14
C ASP A 195 -3.38 -12.85 4.49
N TYR A 196 -4.34 -12.58 3.64
CA TYR A 196 -5.26 -11.44 3.77
C TYR A 196 -6.04 -11.44 5.10
N ALA A 197 -6.28 -12.60 5.70
CA ALA A 197 -6.94 -12.70 7.01
C ALA A 197 -6.13 -12.07 8.15
N ASN A 198 -4.83 -11.91 7.97
CA ASN A 198 -3.91 -11.28 8.92
C ASN A 198 -3.52 -9.85 8.55
N GLN A 199 -4.14 -9.29 7.54
CA GLN A 199 -3.91 -7.92 7.09
C GLN A 199 -5.08 -7.03 7.50
N THR A 200 -4.76 -5.78 7.79
CA THR A 200 -5.75 -4.72 8.00
C THR A 200 -5.34 -3.53 7.16
N LEU A 201 -6.25 -3.07 6.31
CA LEU A 201 -6.09 -1.80 5.62
C LEU A 201 -6.63 -0.68 6.49
N TRP A 202 -5.91 0.43 6.52
CA TRP A 202 -6.24 1.59 7.33
C TRP A 202 -6.24 2.86 6.50
N LEU A 203 -7.06 3.79 6.95
CA LEU A 203 -6.96 5.18 6.58
C LEU A 203 -6.50 5.95 7.82
N SER A 204 -5.25 6.46 7.79
CA SER A 204 -4.60 7.11 8.92
C SER A 204 -4.56 8.62 8.71
N ALA A 205 -5.17 9.37 9.61
CA ALA A 205 -5.25 10.83 9.56
C ALA A 205 -4.32 11.48 10.59
N ASN A 206 -3.44 12.38 10.15
CA ASN A 206 -2.70 13.25 11.06
C ASN A 206 -3.61 14.37 11.52
N VAL A 207 -4.22 14.17 12.68
CA VAL A 207 -5.23 15.08 13.24
C VAL A 207 -4.62 16.42 13.59
N HIS A 208 -3.35 16.47 14.02
CA HIS A 208 -2.65 17.71 14.32
C HIS A 208 -2.70 18.70 13.14
N GLU A 209 -2.47 18.19 11.92
CA GLU A 209 -2.44 18.99 10.70
C GLU A 209 -3.84 19.34 10.17
N LEU A 210 -4.87 18.66 10.65
CA LEU A 210 -6.26 18.88 10.24
C LEU A 210 -7.02 19.82 11.19
N LEU A 211 -6.54 19.98 12.41
CA LEU A 211 -7.18 20.81 13.44
C LEU A 211 -6.79 22.29 13.29
N PRO A 212 -7.68 23.21 13.70
CA PRO A 212 -7.30 24.62 13.86
C PRO A 212 -6.13 24.78 14.84
N ALA A 213 -5.27 25.77 14.62
CA ALA A 213 -4.05 26.00 15.41
C ALA A 213 -4.31 26.14 16.93
N SER A 214 -5.48 26.57 17.33
CA SER A 214 -5.88 26.65 18.74
C SER A 214 -6.01 25.28 19.42
N VAL A 215 -6.41 24.26 18.67
CA VAL A 215 -6.66 22.90 19.18
C VAL A 215 -5.45 21.98 18.89
N SER A 216 -4.78 22.17 17.77
CA SER A 216 -3.66 21.31 17.36
C SER A 216 -2.51 21.30 18.36
N ARG A 217 -2.30 22.39 19.11
CA ARG A 217 -1.27 22.44 20.18
C ARG A 217 -1.46 21.38 21.26
N ALA A 218 -2.69 20.93 21.50
CA ALA A 218 -3.00 19.89 22.49
C ALA A 218 -2.86 18.47 21.93
N TRP A 219 -2.75 18.33 20.58
CA TRP A 219 -2.63 17.03 19.93
C TRP A 219 -1.19 16.79 19.46
N PRO A 220 -0.52 15.71 19.88
CA PRO A 220 0.85 15.43 19.43
C PRO A 220 0.91 15.21 17.91
N SER A 221 1.84 15.89 17.23
CA SER A 221 1.98 15.79 15.76
C SER A 221 2.35 14.38 15.29
N VAL A 222 2.96 13.58 16.15
CA VAL A 222 3.34 12.19 15.87
C VAL A 222 2.19 11.19 16.00
N VAL A 223 1.01 11.62 16.48
CA VAL A 223 -0.13 10.72 16.70
C VAL A 223 -1.18 10.93 15.63
N ARG A 224 -1.49 9.85 14.92
CA ARG A 224 -2.59 9.79 13.95
C ARG A 224 -3.79 9.06 14.54
N VAL A 225 -4.97 9.37 14.04
CA VAL A 225 -6.18 8.55 14.21
C VAL A 225 -6.33 7.68 12.97
N SER A 226 -6.57 6.41 13.16
CA SER A 226 -6.68 5.45 12.05
C SER A 226 -7.99 4.69 12.14
N MET A 227 -8.69 4.62 11.01
CA MET A 227 -9.82 3.73 10.83
C MET A 227 -9.43 2.63 9.86
N GLY A 228 -9.66 1.38 10.24
CA GLY A 228 -9.29 0.23 9.45
C GLY A 228 -10.43 -0.76 9.28
N ARG A 229 -10.26 -1.61 8.27
CA ARG A 229 -11.08 -2.77 8.03
C ARG A 229 -10.22 -4.00 7.97
N ARG A 230 -10.59 -4.99 8.73
CA ARG A 230 -10.00 -6.32 8.69
C ARG A 230 -10.99 -7.28 8.06
N ALA A 231 -10.57 -7.94 7.01
CA ALA A 231 -11.29 -9.08 6.50
C ALA A 231 -10.85 -10.35 7.25
N TYR A 232 -11.79 -11.23 7.48
CA TYR A 232 -11.51 -12.56 7.99
C TYR A 232 -11.59 -13.54 6.83
N GLY A 233 -10.58 -14.42 6.69
CA GLY A 233 -10.64 -15.51 5.73
C GLY A 233 -11.78 -16.49 6.06
N GLY A 234 -12.26 -17.24 5.06
CA GLY A 234 -13.24 -18.30 5.27
C GLY A 234 -14.68 -17.83 5.47
N GLY A 235 -15.05 -16.65 4.95
CA GLY A 235 -16.45 -16.17 5.03
C GLY A 235 -16.84 -15.56 6.37
N ALA A 236 -15.91 -15.41 7.30
CA ALA A 236 -16.19 -14.71 8.55
C ALA A 236 -16.43 -13.21 8.32
N PRO A 237 -17.35 -12.57 9.07
CA PRO A 237 -17.70 -11.19 8.89
C PRO A 237 -16.51 -10.27 9.18
N SER A 238 -16.34 -9.22 8.36
CA SER A 238 -15.30 -8.21 8.55
C SER A 238 -15.53 -7.41 9.83
N SER A 239 -14.42 -6.94 10.43
CA SER A 239 -14.46 -6.01 11.55
C SER A 239 -13.98 -4.63 11.13
N TYR A 240 -14.56 -3.60 11.74
CA TYR A 240 -14.02 -2.25 11.69
C TYR A 240 -13.15 -2.01 12.91
N VAL A 241 -12.07 -1.26 12.71
CA VAL A 241 -11.12 -0.96 13.77
C VAL A 241 -10.86 0.53 13.79
N LEU A 242 -11.00 1.15 14.95
CA LEU A 242 -10.65 2.55 15.17
C LEU A 242 -9.49 2.58 16.16
N GLY A 243 -8.39 3.24 15.82
CA GLY A 243 -7.20 3.21 16.67
C GLY A 243 -6.32 4.43 16.55
N LEU A 244 -5.34 4.49 17.43
CA LEU A 244 -4.24 5.44 17.36
C LEU A 244 -3.06 4.78 16.62
N ASP A 245 -2.31 5.60 15.90
CA ASP A 245 -1.17 5.20 15.08
C ASP A 245 -0.05 6.24 15.19
N LEU A 246 1.17 5.86 14.85
CA LEU A 246 2.31 6.76 14.85
C LEU A 246 2.59 7.30 13.44
N ASP A 247 2.69 8.62 13.32
CA ASP A 247 3.21 9.25 12.11
C ASP A 247 4.75 9.25 12.13
N ALA A 248 5.32 8.21 11.56
CA ALA A 248 6.78 8.09 11.51
C ALA A 248 7.47 9.25 10.78
N ALA A 249 6.76 9.95 9.88
CA ALA A 249 7.32 11.11 9.19
C ALA A 249 7.61 12.27 10.14
N GLN A 250 6.87 12.37 11.24
CA GLN A 250 7.01 13.41 12.27
C GLN A 250 8.08 13.07 13.32
N LEU A 251 8.67 11.88 13.30
CA LEU A 251 9.75 11.52 14.21
C LEU A 251 10.99 12.38 13.95
N PRO A 252 11.72 12.81 14.99
CA PRO A 252 12.90 13.64 14.84
C PRO A 252 14.05 12.91 14.13
N GLY A 253 15.03 13.67 13.62
CA GLY A 253 16.23 13.17 12.99
C GLY A 253 16.22 13.30 11.47
N SER A 254 17.34 13.76 10.91
CA SER A 254 17.54 14.09 9.48
C SER A 254 18.58 13.20 8.79
N HIS A 255 19.19 12.23 9.50
CA HIS A 255 20.16 11.34 8.89
C HIS A 255 19.52 10.58 7.70
N PRO A 256 20.17 10.51 6.52
CA PRO A 256 19.55 9.95 5.30
C PRO A 256 18.97 8.53 5.47
N ALA A 257 19.70 7.65 6.16
CA ALA A 257 19.20 6.29 6.42
C ALA A 257 17.96 6.31 7.31
N TRP A 258 17.92 7.18 8.34
CA TRP A 258 16.77 7.34 9.22
C TRP A 258 15.56 7.90 8.48
N VAL A 259 15.76 8.87 7.59
CA VAL A 259 14.69 9.39 6.74
C VAL A 259 14.08 8.29 5.86
N ARG A 260 14.90 7.38 5.32
CA ARG A 260 14.40 6.20 4.58
C ARG A 260 13.56 5.27 5.46
N ILE A 261 14.06 4.96 6.65
CA ILE A 261 13.32 4.13 7.62
C ILE A 261 11.98 4.78 7.94
N LYS A 262 11.94 6.08 8.23
CA LYS A 262 10.71 6.82 8.50
C LYS A 262 9.72 6.75 7.33
N GLN A 263 10.20 6.82 6.09
CA GLN A 263 9.34 6.71 4.90
C GLN A 263 8.72 5.32 4.76
N VAL A 264 9.47 4.27 5.07
CA VAL A 264 8.92 2.90 5.11
C VAL A 264 7.88 2.78 6.23
N MET A 265 8.24 3.21 7.45
CA MET A 265 7.36 3.17 8.61
C MET A 265 6.08 4.02 8.45
N HIS A 266 6.15 5.12 7.71
CA HIS A 266 4.98 5.97 7.44
C HIS A 266 3.87 5.24 6.68
N ASN A 267 4.25 4.22 5.91
CA ASN A 267 3.32 3.43 5.10
C ASN A 267 2.82 2.16 5.81
N VAL A 268 3.45 1.77 6.91
CA VAL A 268 3.09 0.60 7.70
C VAL A 268 2.60 1.05 9.04
N ARG A 269 1.40 0.65 9.42
CA ARG A 269 0.89 0.96 10.74
C ARG A 269 1.61 0.09 11.77
N LEU A 270 2.15 0.74 12.78
CA LEU A 270 2.69 0.06 13.96
C LEU A 270 1.54 -0.34 14.90
N PRO A 271 1.76 -1.36 15.75
CA PRO A 271 0.75 -1.75 16.74
C PRO A 271 0.43 -0.57 17.66
N GLY A 272 -0.84 -0.35 17.86
CA GLY A 272 -1.32 0.72 18.71
C GLY A 272 -2.66 0.38 19.37
N PRO A 273 -3.08 1.16 20.38
CA PRO A 273 -4.36 0.97 21.01
C PRO A 273 -5.49 1.18 19.99
N ALA A 274 -6.44 0.26 20.01
CA ALA A 274 -7.57 0.31 19.09
C ALA A 274 -8.83 -0.31 19.70
N LEU A 275 -9.97 0.18 19.23
CA LEU A 275 -11.31 -0.38 19.43
C LEU A 275 -11.68 -1.20 18.19
N VAL A 276 -11.94 -2.47 18.36
CA VAL A 276 -12.43 -3.37 17.33
C VAL A 276 -13.93 -3.51 17.47
N MET A 277 -14.64 -3.33 16.38
CA MET A 277 -16.08 -3.47 16.28
C MET A 277 -16.38 -4.63 15.33
N GLY A 278 -16.73 -5.77 15.89
CA GLY A 278 -17.14 -6.96 15.12
C GLY A 278 -18.51 -6.79 14.48
N ALA A 279 -18.75 -7.47 13.36
CA ALA A 279 -20.02 -7.44 12.68
C ALA A 279 -21.20 -8.01 13.53
N ASN A 280 -20.88 -8.83 14.53
CA ASN A 280 -21.85 -9.36 15.51
C ASN A 280 -22.12 -8.39 16.68
N GLY A 281 -21.65 -7.13 16.58
CA GLY A 281 -21.81 -6.12 17.65
C GLY A 281 -20.80 -6.23 18.79
N THR A 282 -19.89 -7.20 18.77
CA THR A 282 -18.83 -7.30 19.80
C THR A 282 -17.91 -6.08 19.73
N ARG A 283 -17.45 -5.63 20.89
CA ARG A 283 -16.48 -4.52 21.03
C ARG A 283 -15.33 -4.97 21.90
N THR A 284 -14.12 -4.85 21.39
CA THR A 284 -12.92 -5.18 22.15
C THR A 284 -11.91 -4.04 22.05
N VAL A 285 -11.22 -3.76 23.13
CA VAL A 285 -10.13 -2.77 23.19
C VAL A 285 -8.83 -3.50 23.44
N GLY A 286 -7.78 -3.14 22.72
CA GLY A 286 -6.47 -3.75 22.90
C GLY A 286 -5.42 -3.15 21.97
N LEU A 287 -4.23 -3.76 21.95
CA LEU A 287 -3.21 -3.46 20.96
C LEU A 287 -3.58 -4.18 19.64
N TYR A 288 -3.61 -3.43 18.56
CA TYR A 288 -4.02 -3.94 17.27
C TYR A 288 -2.98 -3.61 16.17
N TRP A 289 -2.82 -4.59 15.27
CA TRP A 289 -1.90 -4.54 14.14
C TRP A 289 -2.65 -4.23 12.86
#